data_cfaeba0cd4fb126f8533e51f54434e0a
#
_entry.id   cfaeba0cd4fb126f8533e51f54434e0a
#
_cell.length_a   1.000
_cell.length_b   1.000
_cell.length_c   1.000
_cell.angle_alpha   90.00
_cell.angle_beta   90.00
_cell.angle_gamma   90.00
#
_symmetry.space_group_name_H-M   'P 1'
#
loop_
_entity.id
_entity.type
_entity.pdbx_description
1 polymer ?
#
loop_
_entity_poly.entity_id
_entity_poly.type
_entity_poly.pdbx_seq_one_letter_code
_entity_poly.pdbx_strand_id
1 'polypeptide(L)'
;MSAHRAVYPIAAMCRVLGVSSSGYYAWAKRTPSARAISDAALIERIGAIHAASHGTYGSPRVQAELAESGLRVSRKRIARLMKAASLAGVSRRRFVTTTVRDGGRQAPDLVERAFKAEAPNRLWVADITYIPTWSGFLYLAIVLDVFSRRIVGWSMSLTLHADVVLAALNMALAVRKPKGVIHHSDQGSQYTSIAFGNRCREAGVRPSMGSVGDAYDNAMAESFFATLECELLDRRRFQTQAEARMAVFAFIEGFYNPRRRHSALGYLSPMAFERRHAIMAQKRSTSSPGQPNHAAVLAPIKHKPSRARNPRVLDRDCARRQSLRMGRDEGTGSAGAEPRNCIDKEDDATPHQLH
;
A
#
# COMPACT_ATOMS: atom_id res chain seq x y z
N MET A 1 10.18 -17.43 -40.03
CA MET A 1 9.84 -17.48 -41.48
C MET A 1 9.23 -16.17 -41.97
N SER A 2 8.12 -15.66 -41.37
CA SER A 2 7.48 -14.42 -41.89
C SER A 2 8.42 -13.20 -41.92
N ALA A 3 9.29 -13.01 -40.93
CA ALA A 3 10.24 -11.91 -40.84
C ALA A 3 11.36 -11.97 -41.93
N HIS A 4 11.63 -13.14 -42.48
CA HIS A 4 12.72 -13.37 -43.43
C HIS A 4 12.22 -13.67 -44.85
N ARG A 5 10.91 -13.54 -45.12
CA ARG A 5 10.32 -13.89 -46.40
C ARG A 5 10.79 -12.99 -47.57
N ALA A 6 11.30 -11.82 -47.25
CA ALA A 6 11.85 -10.90 -48.25
C ALA A 6 13.23 -11.35 -48.76
N VAL A 7 13.97 -12.14 -47.96
CA VAL A 7 15.35 -12.58 -48.27
C VAL A 7 15.38 -14.02 -48.75
N TYR A 8 14.54 -14.91 -48.16
CA TYR A 8 14.56 -16.33 -48.47
C TYR A 8 13.18 -16.84 -48.89
N PRO A 9 13.10 -17.68 -49.96
CA PRO A 9 11.86 -18.33 -50.38
C PRO A 9 11.25 -19.18 -49.26
N ILE A 10 9.93 -19.09 -49.08
CA ILE A 10 9.21 -19.87 -48.05
C ILE A 10 9.47 -21.38 -48.19
N ALA A 11 9.51 -21.91 -49.42
CA ALA A 11 9.79 -23.32 -49.69
C ALA A 11 11.16 -23.75 -49.17
N ALA A 12 12.20 -22.94 -49.32
CA ALA A 12 13.54 -23.23 -48.82
C ALA A 12 13.58 -23.23 -47.30
N MET A 13 12.96 -22.22 -46.67
CA MET A 13 12.85 -22.16 -45.20
C MET A 13 12.04 -23.33 -44.61
N CYS A 14 10.96 -23.74 -45.27
CA CYS A 14 10.17 -24.91 -44.87
C CYS A 14 11.00 -26.20 -44.91
N ARG A 15 11.82 -26.39 -45.96
CA ARG A 15 12.68 -27.55 -46.10
C ARG A 15 13.72 -27.61 -44.99
N VAL A 16 14.40 -26.50 -44.71
CA VAL A 16 15.42 -26.39 -43.64
C VAL A 16 14.82 -26.65 -42.27
N LEU A 17 13.61 -26.16 -42.00
CA LEU A 17 12.94 -26.32 -40.69
C LEU A 17 12.10 -27.60 -40.55
N GLY A 18 12.06 -28.47 -41.58
CA GLY A 18 11.35 -29.74 -41.54
C GLY A 18 9.82 -29.58 -41.47
N VAL A 19 9.25 -28.48 -41.99
CA VAL A 19 7.80 -28.23 -42.01
C VAL A 19 7.26 -28.19 -43.42
N SER A 20 6.00 -28.62 -43.63
CA SER A 20 5.38 -28.54 -44.96
C SER A 20 5.02 -27.11 -45.33
N SER A 21 5.19 -26.74 -46.62
CA SER A 21 4.80 -25.42 -47.12
C SER A 21 3.28 -25.21 -47.00
N SER A 22 2.48 -26.24 -47.23
CA SER A 22 1.01 -26.19 -46.99
C SER A 22 0.65 -25.94 -45.54
N GLY A 23 1.35 -26.59 -44.59
CA GLY A 23 1.19 -26.36 -43.16
C GLY A 23 1.53 -24.93 -42.76
N TYR A 24 2.60 -24.36 -43.32
CA TYR A 24 2.94 -22.96 -43.10
C TYR A 24 1.84 -22.02 -43.59
N TYR A 25 1.35 -22.20 -44.81
CA TYR A 25 0.29 -21.32 -45.35
C TYR A 25 -1.05 -21.50 -44.64
N ALA A 26 -1.41 -22.71 -44.23
CA ALA A 26 -2.59 -22.98 -43.41
C ALA A 26 -2.49 -22.30 -42.04
N TRP A 27 -1.29 -22.33 -41.42
CA TRP A 27 -1.04 -21.62 -40.18
C TRP A 27 -1.08 -20.10 -40.38
N ALA A 28 -0.46 -19.57 -41.43
CA ALA A 28 -0.42 -18.14 -41.73
C ALA A 28 -1.79 -17.53 -42.05
N LYS A 29 -2.71 -18.32 -42.61
CA LYS A 29 -4.10 -17.92 -42.91
C LYS A 29 -5.08 -18.20 -41.77
N ARG A 30 -4.63 -18.86 -40.69
CA ARG A 30 -5.52 -19.23 -39.59
C ARG A 30 -6.06 -18.00 -38.90
N THR A 31 -7.39 -17.91 -38.80
CA THR A 31 -8.05 -16.89 -37.99
C THR A 31 -7.74 -17.09 -36.51
N PRO A 32 -7.73 -16.02 -35.69
CA PRO A 32 -7.52 -16.14 -34.25
C PRO A 32 -8.51 -17.12 -33.63
N SER A 33 -8.03 -17.97 -32.74
CA SER A 33 -8.90 -18.91 -32.02
C SER A 33 -9.91 -18.16 -31.14
N ALA A 34 -11.07 -18.78 -30.83
CA ALA A 34 -12.05 -18.21 -29.91
C ALA A 34 -11.43 -17.79 -28.57
N ARG A 35 -10.42 -18.55 -28.10
CA ARG A 35 -9.65 -18.20 -26.90
C ARG A 35 -8.81 -16.94 -27.11
N ALA A 36 -8.16 -16.76 -28.26
CA ALA A 36 -7.37 -15.58 -28.56
C ALA A 36 -8.24 -14.32 -28.62
N ILE A 37 -9.42 -14.43 -29.25
CA ILE A 37 -10.42 -13.35 -29.30
C ILE A 37 -10.89 -12.98 -27.87
N SER A 38 -11.24 -13.99 -27.07
CA SER A 38 -11.65 -13.79 -25.67
C SER A 38 -10.51 -13.23 -24.79
N ASP A 39 -9.25 -13.61 -25.03
CA ASP A 39 -8.10 -13.07 -24.32
C ASP A 39 -7.84 -11.61 -24.71
N ALA A 40 -8.00 -11.23 -25.98
CA ALA A 40 -7.85 -9.85 -26.45
C ALA A 40 -8.88 -8.91 -25.77
N ALA A 41 -10.17 -9.26 -25.82
CA ALA A 41 -11.23 -8.51 -25.14
C ALA A 41 -10.99 -8.41 -23.61
N LEU A 42 -10.46 -9.46 -23.00
CA LEU A 42 -10.15 -9.46 -21.58
C LEU A 42 -8.94 -8.57 -21.24
N ILE A 43 -7.92 -8.49 -22.11
CA ILE A 43 -6.76 -7.59 -21.97
C ILE A 43 -7.21 -6.13 -21.96
N GLU A 44 -8.11 -5.73 -22.84
CA GLU A 44 -8.67 -4.37 -22.86
C GLU A 44 -9.35 -4.01 -21.53
N ARG A 45 -10.19 -4.91 -21.01
CA ARG A 45 -10.86 -4.70 -19.71
C ARG A 45 -9.87 -4.65 -18.55
N ILE A 46 -8.85 -5.53 -18.54
CA ILE A 46 -7.78 -5.52 -17.54
C ILE A 46 -7.02 -4.19 -17.62
N GLY A 47 -6.71 -3.71 -18.83
CA GLY A 47 -6.05 -2.44 -19.05
C GLY A 47 -6.86 -1.25 -18.50
N ALA A 48 -8.17 -1.22 -18.76
CA ALA A 48 -9.06 -0.19 -18.24
C ALA A 48 -9.12 -0.20 -16.70
N ILE A 49 -9.24 -1.38 -16.06
CA ILE A 49 -9.21 -1.52 -14.60
C ILE A 49 -7.86 -1.07 -14.02
N HIS A 50 -6.76 -1.46 -14.66
CA HIS A 50 -5.42 -1.08 -14.24
C HIS A 50 -5.21 0.44 -14.34
N ALA A 51 -5.66 1.08 -15.41
CA ALA A 51 -5.63 2.53 -15.57
C ALA A 51 -6.50 3.25 -14.52
N ALA A 52 -7.73 2.78 -14.31
CA ALA A 52 -8.65 3.33 -13.30
C ALA A 52 -8.11 3.22 -11.86
N SER A 53 -7.22 2.27 -11.61
CA SER A 53 -6.50 2.12 -10.35
C SER A 53 -5.15 2.86 -10.32
N HIS A 54 -4.93 3.82 -11.20
CA HIS A 54 -3.67 4.55 -11.33
C HIS A 54 -2.45 3.64 -11.58
N GLY A 55 -2.65 2.49 -12.25
CA GLY A 55 -1.60 1.53 -12.52
C GLY A 55 -1.09 0.77 -11.27
N THR A 56 -1.91 0.65 -10.23
CA THR A 56 -1.48 0.05 -8.94
C THR A 56 -1.98 -1.37 -8.73
N TYR A 57 -3.09 -1.77 -9.37
CA TYR A 57 -3.70 -3.07 -9.13
C TYR A 57 -2.93 -4.22 -9.78
N GLY A 58 -2.60 -5.22 -8.97
CA GLY A 58 -2.17 -6.53 -9.44
C GLY A 58 -3.34 -7.50 -9.65
N SER A 59 -3.04 -8.69 -10.14
CA SER A 59 -4.05 -9.71 -10.51
C SER A 59 -5.13 -10.02 -9.45
N PRO A 60 -4.88 -9.95 -8.12
CA PRO A 60 -5.96 -10.20 -7.15
C PRO A 60 -7.04 -9.12 -7.13
N ARG A 61 -6.63 -7.82 -7.18
CA ARG A 61 -7.57 -6.70 -7.20
C ARG A 61 -8.28 -6.59 -8.54
N VAL A 62 -7.58 -6.83 -9.65
CA VAL A 62 -8.18 -6.90 -11.00
C VAL A 62 -9.22 -8.02 -11.05
N GLN A 63 -8.96 -9.19 -10.45
CA GLN A 63 -9.94 -10.28 -10.37
C GLN A 63 -11.22 -9.85 -9.64
N ALA A 64 -11.07 -9.11 -8.54
CA ALA A 64 -12.21 -8.62 -7.77
C ALA A 64 -13.07 -7.62 -8.57
N GLU A 65 -12.43 -6.72 -9.35
CA GLU A 65 -13.14 -5.79 -10.24
C GLU A 65 -13.92 -6.52 -11.34
N LEU A 66 -13.28 -7.50 -11.99
CA LEU A 66 -13.92 -8.30 -13.01
C LEU A 66 -15.10 -9.10 -12.43
N ALA A 67 -14.94 -9.69 -11.23
CA ALA A 67 -16.00 -10.43 -10.57
C ALA A 67 -17.20 -9.55 -10.20
N GLU A 68 -16.97 -8.29 -9.76
CA GLU A 68 -18.05 -7.34 -9.49
C GLU A 68 -18.81 -6.94 -10.76
N SER A 69 -18.12 -6.88 -11.91
CA SER A 69 -18.75 -6.67 -13.23
C SER A 69 -19.37 -7.93 -13.82
N GLY A 70 -19.50 -9.02 -13.05
CA GLY A 70 -20.10 -10.30 -13.48
C GLY A 70 -19.14 -11.25 -14.22
N LEU A 71 -17.88 -10.89 -14.42
CA LEU A 71 -16.91 -11.69 -15.16
C LEU A 71 -16.06 -12.55 -14.22
N ARG A 72 -16.36 -13.84 -14.14
CA ARG A 72 -15.59 -14.81 -13.35
C ARG A 72 -14.39 -15.35 -14.13
N VAL A 73 -13.21 -14.81 -13.86
CA VAL A 73 -11.95 -15.20 -14.51
C VAL A 73 -10.95 -15.70 -13.47
N SER A 74 -10.20 -16.76 -13.78
CA SER A 74 -9.20 -17.28 -12.86
C SER A 74 -8.02 -16.31 -12.71
N ARG A 75 -7.49 -16.18 -11.48
CA ARG A 75 -6.33 -15.33 -11.18
C ARG A 75 -5.11 -15.65 -12.04
N LYS A 76 -4.89 -16.96 -12.34
CA LYS A 76 -3.77 -17.38 -13.20
C LYS A 76 -3.92 -16.85 -14.63
N ARG A 77 -5.15 -16.85 -15.20
CA ARG A 77 -5.40 -16.28 -16.54
C ARG A 77 -5.16 -14.77 -16.54
N ILE A 78 -5.68 -14.05 -15.54
CA ILE A 78 -5.47 -12.60 -15.39
C ILE A 78 -3.98 -12.29 -15.29
N ALA A 79 -3.23 -12.97 -14.42
CA ALA A 79 -1.81 -12.75 -14.24
C ALA A 79 -1.00 -12.97 -15.54
N ARG A 80 -1.36 -14.02 -16.32
CA ARG A 80 -0.75 -14.30 -17.63
C ARG A 80 -1.03 -13.17 -18.62
N LEU A 81 -2.26 -12.68 -18.69
CA LEU A 81 -2.66 -11.61 -19.60
C LEU A 81 -2.05 -10.26 -19.19
N MET A 82 -1.99 -9.94 -17.90
CA MET A 82 -1.29 -8.76 -17.41
C MET A 82 0.19 -8.79 -17.80
N LYS A 83 0.85 -9.95 -17.64
CA LYS A 83 2.25 -10.11 -18.06
C LYS A 83 2.41 -9.89 -19.58
N ALA A 84 1.51 -10.46 -20.39
CA ALA A 84 1.54 -10.30 -21.85
C ALA A 84 1.31 -8.84 -22.29
N ALA A 85 0.54 -8.07 -21.52
CA ALA A 85 0.28 -6.65 -21.75
C ALA A 85 1.28 -5.72 -21.03
N SER A 86 2.36 -6.25 -20.45
CA SER A 86 3.36 -5.50 -19.67
C SER A 86 2.74 -4.70 -18.50
N LEU A 87 1.64 -5.18 -17.92
CA LEU A 87 0.97 -4.57 -16.77
C LEU A 87 1.45 -5.23 -15.47
N ALA A 88 1.88 -4.42 -14.51
CA ALA A 88 2.33 -4.89 -13.20
C ALA A 88 1.65 -4.12 -12.08
N GLY A 89 1.22 -4.83 -11.02
CA GLY A 89 0.73 -4.18 -9.81
C GLY A 89 1.88 -3.68 -8.94
N VAL A 90 1.59 -2.67 -8.12
CA VAL A 90 2.55 -2.13 -7.15
C VAL A 90 2.65 -3.07 -5.96
N SER A 91 3.87 -3.37 -5.54
CA SER A 91 4.19 -4.18 -4.36
C SER A 91 4.92 -3.34 -3.34
N ARG A 92 4.54 -3.49 -2.08
CA ARG A 92 5.21 -2.84 -0.96
C ARG A 92 6.67 -3.26 -0.91
N ARG A 93 7.61 -2.31 -0.86
CA ARG A 93 9.00 -2.58 -0.53
C ARG A 93 9.11 -2.89 0.95
N ARG A 94 10.07 -3.71 1.37
CA ARG A 94 10.35 -3.94 2.80
C ARG A 94 11.04 -2.69 3.34
N PHE A 95 10.47 -2.07 4.39
CA PHE A 95 11.11 -0.98 5.11
C PHE A 95 11.86 -1.50 6.34
N VAL A 96 12.93 -0.78 6.69
CA VAL A 96 13.62 -0.89 7.97
C VAL A 96 13.06 0.22 8.85
N THR A 97 12.54 -0.15 10.03
CA THR A 97 11.93 0.79 10.99
C THR A 97 13.02 1.50 11.79
N THR A 98 12.98 2.82 11.84
CA THR A 98 13.84 3.64 12.72
C THR A 98 12.95 4.58 13.53
N THR A 99 12.77 4.30 14.85
CA THR A 99 12.03 5.18 15.78
C THR A 99 12.94 5.67 16.87
N VAL A 100 12.99 7.00 17.09
CA VAL A 100 13.65 7.68 18.22
C VAL A 100 12.58 8.20 19.18
N ARG A 101 12.79 8.04 20.51
CA ARG A 101 11.81 8.19 21.58
C ARG A 101 11.98 9.48 22.36
N ASP A 102 10.86 10.06 22.85
CA ASP A 102 10.82 11.13 23.83
C ASP A 102 9.75 10.86 24.90
N GLY A 103 10.01 11.21 26.15
CA GLY A 103 9.22 10.82 27.33
C GLY A 103 8.22 11.89 27.78
N GLY A 104 6.94 11.76 27.41
CA GLY A 104 5.85 12.65 27.79
C GLY A 104 4.74 11.97 28.65
N ARG A 105 3.75 12.76 29.11
CA ARG A 105 2.56 12.28 29.85
C ARG A 105 1.74 11.27 29.06
N GLN A 106 1.38 10.14 29.67
CA GLN A 106 0.74 9.02 29.02
C GLN A 106 -0.76 8.95 29.31
N ALA A 107 -1.60 8.78 28.27
CA ALA A 107 -2.94 8.23 28.43
C ALA A 107 -2.85 6.70 28.54
N PRO A 108 -3.79 6.02 29.26
CA PRO A 108 -3.78 4.56 29.37
C PRO A 108 -3.98 3.90 28.00
N ASP A 109 -3.32 2.77 27.77
CA ASP A 109 -3.62 1.92 26.61
C ASP A 109 -4.96 1.22 26.82
N LEU A 110 -5.98 1.60 26.06
CA LEU A 110 -7.33 1.03 26.09
C LEU A 110 -7.53 -0.05 25.01
N VAL A 111 -6.53 -0.29 24.18
CA VAL A 111 -6.64 -1.18 23.02
C VAL A 111 -6.02 -2.55 23.31
N GLU A 112 -4.99 -2.62 24.17
CA GLU A 112 -4.33 -3.87 24.59
C GLU A 112 -4.03 -4.80 23.39
N ARG A 113 -3.49 -4.24 22.29
CA ARG A 113 -3.20 -4.93 21.02
C ARG A 113 -4.43 -5.52 20.29
N ALA A 114 -5.64 -5.28 20.76
CA ALA A 114 -6.87 -5.76 20.14
C ALA A 114 -7.38 -4.78 19.06
N PHE A 115 -6.61 -4.56 17.99
CA PHE A 115 -7.01 -3.70 16.86
C PHE A 115 -8.11 -4.34 15.99
N LYS A 116 -9.23 -4.66 16.65
CA LYS A 116 -10.45 -5.16 16.00
C LYS A 116 -11.63 -4.35 16.48
N ALA A 117 -12.45 -3.91 15.54
CA ALA A 117 -13.71 -3.25 15.83
C ALA A 117 -14.84 -4.01 15.13
N GLU A 118 -15.96 -4.19 15.83
CA GLU A 118 -17.12 -4.92 15.29
C GLU A 118 -18.09 -4.00 14.51
N ALA A 119 -17.92 -2.69 14.70
CA ALA A 119 -18.73 -1.66 14.06
C ALA A 119 -17.91 -0.40 13.80
N PRO A 120 -18.35 0.48 12.86
CA PRO A 120 -17.71 1.76 12.65
C PRO A 120 -17.74 2.64 13.90
N ASN A 121 -16.76 3.54 14.01
CA ASN A 121 -16.67 4.54 15.10
C ASN A 121 -16.54 3.95 16.52
N ARG A 122 -15.96 2.75 16.65
CA ARG A 122 -15.60 2.18 17.95
C ARG A 122 -14.15 2.46 18.30
N LEU A 123 -13.28 2.34 17.33
CA LEU A 123 -11.85 2.54 17.49
C LEU A 123 -11.32 3.27 16.26
N TRP A 124 -10.68 4.39 16.48
CA TRP A 124 -9.89 5.14 15.50
C TRP A 124 -8.42 5.03 15.83
N VAL A 125 -7.58 4.89 14.83
CA VAL A 125 -6.13 5.04 14.96
C VAL A 125 -5.69 6.29 14.22
N ALA A 126 -4.75 7.01 14.80
CA ALA A 126 -4.24 8.25 14.24
C ALA A 126 -2.72 8.25 14.23
N ASP A 127 -2.17 8.91 13.23
CA ASP A 127 -0.72 9.04 13.07
C ASP A 127 -0.39 10.20 12.14
N ILE A 128 0.89 10.60 12.13
CA ILE A 128 1.41 11.68 11.32
C ILE A 128 2.54 11.16 10.45
N THR A 129 2.55 11.58 9.19
CA THR A 129 3.68 11.38 8.30
C THR A 129 4.09 12.70 7.63
N TYR A 130 5.24 12.72 6.99
CA TYR A 130 5.67 13.85 6.18
C TYR A 130 5.75 13.46 4.70
N ILE A 131 5.46 14.41 3.83
CA ILE A 131 5.51 14.29 2.38
C ILE A 131 6.59 15.22 1.89
N PRO A 132 7.68 14.71 1.30
CA PRO A 132 8.74 15.54 0.77
C PRO A 132 8.29 16.23 -0.51
N THR A 133 8.56 17.53 -0.61
CA THR A 133 8.43 18.34 -1.82
C THR A 133 9.72 19.12 -2.06
N TRP A 134 9.91 19.65 -3.26
CA TRP A 134 11.09 20.47 -3.53
C TRP A 134 11.11 21.79 -2.72
N SER A 135 9.92 22.29 -2.33
CA SER A 135 9.77 23.49 -1.50
C SER A 135 9.69 23.20 -0.01
N GLY A 136 10.05 21.98 0.45
CA GLY A 136 10.06 21.59 1.85
C GLY A 136 9.05 20.48 2.17
N PHE A 137 8.89 20.16 3.45
CA PHE A 137 7.98 19.11 3.91
C PHE A 137 6.54 19.60 4.03
N LEU A 138 5.60 18.70 3.76
CA LEU A 138 4.18 18.84 4.09
C LEU A 138 3.82 17.72 5.06
N TYR A 139 3.36 18.05 6.26
CA TYR A 139 2.94 17.08 7.27
C TYR A 139 1.50 16.69 7.05
N LEU A 140 1.20 15.40 7.11
CA LEU A 140 -0.13 14.81 6.96
C LEU A 140 -0.48 14.08 8.24
N ALA A 141 -1.50 14.54 8.97
CA ALA A 141 -2.15 13.82 10.05
C ALA A 141 -3.39 13.11 9.53
N ILE A 142 -3.62 11.86 9.96
CA ILE A 142 -4.80 11.08 9.59
C ILE A 142 -5.51 10.52 10.82
N VAL A 143 -6.81 10.28 10.67
CA VAL A 143 -7.63 9.47 11.59
C VAL A 143 -8.28 8.38 10.75
N LEU A 144 -8.00 7.12 11.07
CA LEU A 144 -8.44 5.93 10.37
C LEU A 144 -9.40 5.12 11.25
N ASP A 145 -10.57 4.78 10.72
CA ASP A 145 -11.52 3.88 11.38
C ASP A 145 -11.05 2.42 11.23
N VAL A 146 -10.78 1.76 12.35
CA VAL A 146 -10.23 0.39 12.40
C VAL A 146 -11.15 -0.63 11.76
N PHE A 147 -12.48 -0.46 11.90
CA PHE A 147 -13.47 -1.36 11.33
C PHE A 147 -13.42 -1.43 9.80
N SER A 148 -13.37 -0.25 9.17
CA SER A 148 -13.51 -0.13 7.70
C SER A 148 -12.22 0.22 6.99
N ARG A 149 -11.15 0.58 7.73
CA ARG A 149 -9.92 1.17 7.19
C ARG A 149 -10.15 2.50 6.46
N ARG A 150 -11.30 3.14 6.69
CA ARG A 150 -11.62 4.43 6.09
C ARG A 150 -10.86 5.54 6.78
N ILE A 151 -10.26 6.42 6.01
CA ILE A 151 -9.75 7.69 6.53
C ILE A 151 -10.95 8.58 6.78
N VAL A 152 -11.24 8.84 8.05
CA VAL A 152 -12.43 9.59 8.48
C VAL A 152 -12.12 11.04 8.81
N GLY A 153 -10.84 11.34 9.03
CA GLY A 153 -10.33 12.69 9.19
C GLY A 153 -8.89 12.78 8.74
N TRP A 154 -8.49 13.90 8.20
CA TRP A 154 -7.13 14.20 7.80
C TRP A 154 -6.90 15.69 7.73
N SER A 155 -5.66 16.10 7.91
CA SER A 155 -5.24 17.50 7.78
C SER A 155 -3.79 17.56 7.32
N MET A 156 -3.44 18.65 6.66
CA MET A 156 -2.08 18.89 6.20
C MET A 156 -1.59 20.28 6.62
N SER A 157 -0.36 20.35 7.14
CA SER A 157 0.28 21.57 7.61
C SER A 157 1.72 21.65 7.12
N LEU A 158 2.26 22.86 7.06
CA LEU A 158 3.69 23.13 6.81
C LEU A 158 4.55 22.93 8.07
N THR A 159 3.90 22.87 9.23
CA THR A 159 4.56 22.75 10.54
C THR A 159 3.97 21.57 11.30
N LEU A 160 4.81 20.93 12.13
CA LEU A 160 4.44 19.80 12.97
C LEU A 160 3.91 20.27 14.34
N HIS A 161 2.92 21.14 14.37
CA HIS A 161 2.25 21.59 15.60
C HIS A 161 1.00 20.76 15.90
N ALA A 162 0.47 20.86 17.14
CA ALA A 162 -0.74 20.17 17.57
C ALA A 162 -1.98 20.51 16.72
N ASP A 163 -1.99 21.65 16.05
CA ASP A 163 -3.09 22.09 15.19
C ASP A 163 -3.40 21.12 14.06
N VAL A 164 -2.38 20.44 13.51
CA VAL A 164 -2.58 19.48 12.43
C VAL A 164 -3.38 18.25 12.90
N VAL A 165 -3.12 17.74 14.10
CA VAL A 165 -3.87 16.61 14.66
C VAL A 165 -5.27 17.04 15.13
N LEU A 166 -5.40 18.24 15.68
CA LEU A 166 -6.69 18.83 16.05
C LEU A 166 -7.60 19.02 14.84
N ALA A 167 -7.08 19.51 13.74
CA ALA A 167 -7.84 19.69 12.49
C ALA A 167 -8.29 18.33 11.93
N ALA A 168 -7.42 17.31 11.92
CA ALA A 168 -7.78 15.95 11.52
C ALA A 168 -8.86 15.33 12.40
N LEU A 169 -8.74 15.49 13.75
CA LEU A 169 -9.76 15.04 14.71
C LEU A 169 -11.09 15.77 14.49
N ASN A 170 -11.07 17.10 14.33
CA ASN A 170 -12.27 17.89 14.10
C ASN A 170 -12.99 17.49 12.82
N MET A 171 -12.27 17.22 11.73
CA MET A 171 -12.84 16.66 10.50
C MET A 171 -13.52 15.31 10.76
N ALA A 172 -12.85 14.39 11.46
CA ALA A 172 -13.41 13.10 11.81
C ALA A 172 -14.68 13.22 12.65
N LEU A 173 -14.70 14.10 13.64
CA LEU A 173 -15.84 14.37 14.48
C LEU A 173 -17.03 14.96 13.70
N ALA A 174 -16.79 15.92 12.81
CA ALA A 174 -17.81 16.54 11.99
C ALA A 174 -18.46 15.53 11.03
N VAL A 175 -17.66 14.68 10.40
CA VAL A 175 -18.12 13.68 9.42
C VAL A 175 -18.83 12.51 10.08
N ARG A 176 -18.34 12.04 11.24
CA ARG A 176 -18.76 10.75 11.84
C ARG A 176 -19.71 10.89 13.03
N LYS A 177 -19.67 12.02 13.74
CA LYS A 177 -20.47 12.29 14.97
C LYS A 177 -20.48 11.07 15.92
N PRO A 178 -19.32 10.56 16.34
CA PRO A 178 -19.23 9.33 17.10
C PRO A 178 -19.76 9.51 18.52
N LYS A 179 -20.12 8.40 19.18
CA LYS A 179 -20.44 8.37 20.61
C LYS A 179 -19.44 7.46 21.32
N GLY A 180 -18.54 8.06 22.12
CA GLY A 180 -17.60 7.34 22.98
C GLY A 180 -16.54 6.54 22.19
N VAL A 181 -16.10 7.03 21.03
CA VAL A 181 -15.04 6.40 20.23
C VAL A 181 -13.71 6.43 21.01
N ILE A 182 -12.93 5.36 20.90
CA ILE A 182 -11.53 5.34 21.35
C ILE A 182 -10.68 5.91 20.20
N HIS A 183 -9.86 6.92 20.51
CA HIS A 183 -8.87 7.48 19.61
C HIS A 183 -7.48 7.06 20.08
N HIS A 184 -6.89 6.13 19.35
CA HIS A 184 -5.57 5.59 19.66
C HIS A 184 -4.50 6.22 18.78
N SER A 185 -3.41 6.68 19.38
CA SER A 185 -2.26 7.27 18.72
C SER A 185 -0.96 6.82 19.38
N ASP A 186 0.16 7.14 18.76
CA ASP A 186 1.46 7.10 19.42
C ASP A 186 1.55 8.18 20.52
N GLN A 187 2.68 8.19 21.24
CA GLN A 187 2.96 9.15 22.31
C GLN A 187 3.59 10.46 21.80
N GLY A 188 3.35 10.82 20.55
CA GLY A 188 3.87 12.06 19.97
C GLY A 188 3.41 13.31 20.74
N SER A 189 4.27 14.31 20.84
CA SER A 189 4.00 15.57 21.58
C SER A 189 2.71 16.27 21.13
N GLN A 190 2.28 16.07 19.89
CA GLN A 190 1.05 16.62 19.33
C GLN A 190 -0.20 16.02 20.02
N TYR A 191 -0.20 14.71 20.28
CA TYR A 191 -1.31 14.00 20.90
C TYR A 191 -1.34 14.13 22.42
N THR A 192 -0.16 14.44 23.04
CA THR A 192 -0.07 14.69 24.49
C THR A 192 -0.35 16.15 24.86
N SER A 193 -0.62 17.02 23.88
CA SER A 193 -0.91 18.43 24.11
C SER A 193 -2.21 18.64 24.92
N ILE A 194 -2.22 19.66 25.76
CA ILE A 194 -3.40 20.03 26.57
C ILE A 194 -4.61 20.33 25.67
N ALA A 195 -4.38 21.00 24.54
CA ALA A 195 -5.43 21.36 23.59
C ALA A 195 -6.08 20.10 23.00
N PHE A 196 -5.31 19.09 22.64
CA PHE A 196 -5.82 17.83 22.12
C PHE A 196 -6.64 17.07 23.19
N GLY A 197 -6.13 16.97 24.41
CA GLY A 197 -6.82 16.33 25.53
C GLY A 197 -8.16 17.02 25.87
N ASN A 198 -8.19 18.36 25.87
CA ASN A 198 -9.42 19.14 26.09
C ASN A 198 -10.43 18.86 24.97
N ARG A 199 -9.99 18.89 23.72
CA ARG A 199 -10.85 18.63 22.57
C ARG A 199 -11.46 17.23 22.57
N CYS A 200 -10.68 16.21 22.95
CA CYS A 200 -11.21 14.85 23.14
C CYS A 200 -12.30 14.81 24.20
N ARG A 201 -12.07 15.46 25.36
CA ARG A 201 -13.03 15.51 26.48
C ARG A 201 -14.34 16.17 26.06
N GLU A 202 -14.27 17.32 25.42
CA GLU A 202 -15.45 18.05 24.90
C GLU A 202 -16.28 17.23 23.91
N ALA A 203 -15.60 16.45 23.08
CA ALA A 203 -16.25 15.62 22.06
C ALA A 203 -16.67 14.23 22.53
N GLY A 204 -16.45 13.89 23.80
CA GLY A 204 -16.70 12.54 24.33
C GLY A 204 -15.84 11.46 23.68
N VAL A 205 -14.67 11.82 23.18
CA VAL A 205 -13.67 10.90 22.64
C VAL A 205 -12.79 10.39 23.77
N ARG A 206 -12.49 9.11 23.78
CA ARG A 206 -11.62 8.49 24.77
C ARG A 206 -10.20 8.37 24.19
N PRO A 207 -9.26 9.20 24.63
CA PRO A 207 -7.88 9.07 24.16
C PRO A 207 -7.25 7.79 24.69
N SER A 208 -6.46 7.13 23.86
CA SER A 208 -5.67 5.95 24.18
C SER A 208 -4.29 6.12 23.52
N MET A 209 -3.25 5.72 24.22
CA MET A 209 -1.88 5.78 23.71
C MET A 209 -1.23 4.42 23.84
N GLY A 210 -0.51 4.02 22.81
CA GLY A 210 0.25 2.78 22.81
C GLY A 210 1.37 2.77 23.85
N SER A 211 1.83 1.58 24.21
CA SER A 211 3.00 1.43 25.06
C SER A 211 4.28 1.88 24.34
N VAL A 212 5.23 2.41 25.10
CA VAL A 212 6.50 2.90 24.53
C VAL A 212 7.23 1.74 23.83
N GLY A 213 7.33 1.81 22.51
CA GLY A 213 8.15 0.90 21.70
C GLY A 213 7.44 -0.31 21.14
N ASP A 214 6.11 -0.39 21.19
CA ASP A 214 5.37 -1.45 20.52
C ASP A 214 5.04 -1.09 19.07
N ALA A 215 5.76 -1.73 18.14
CA ALA A 215 5.55 -1.55 16.69
C ALA A 215 4.17 -2.06 16.20
N TYR A 216 3.40 -2.75 17.04
CA TYR A 216 2.07 -3.26 16.68
C TYR A 216 0.95 -2.26 16.93
N ASP A 217 1.19 -1.26 17.78
CA ASP A 217 0.16 -0.33 18.24
C ASP A 217 -0.35 0.60 17.12
N ASN A 218 0.40 0.81 16.04
CA ASN A 218 -0.01 1.66 14.93
C ASN A 218 0.04 1.01 13.54
N ALA A 219 0.13 -0.33 13.49
CA ALA A 219 0.28 -1.09 12.24
C ALA A 219 -0.77 -0.78 11.16
N MET A 220 -1.97 -0.31 11.54
CA MET A 220 -3.02 0.06 10.58
C MET A 220 -2.77 1.41 9.92
N ALA A 221 -2.33 2.42 10.67
CA ALA A 221 -1.92 3.70 10.13
C ALA A 221 -0.65 3.56 9.30
N GLU A 222 0.35 2.80 9.77
CA GLU A 222 1.53 2.45 9.00
C GLU A 222 1.18 1.75 7.68
N SER A 223 0.20 0.84 7.71
CA SER A 223 -0.30 0.18 6.50
C SER A 223 -0.93 1.14 5.51
N PHE A 224 -1.60 2.19 5.98
CA PHE A 224 -2.10 3.26 5.13
C PHE A 224 -0.96 4.08 4.54
N PHE A 225 -0.01 4.54 5.36
CA PHE A 225 1.12 5.34 4.89
C PHE A 225 1.98 4.60 3.87
N ALA A 226 2.29 3.33 4.11
CA ALA A 226 2.99 2.53 3.11
C ALA A 226 2.16 2.32 1.82
N THR A 227 0.84 2.37 1.89
CA THR A 227 -0.02 2.37 0.71
C THR A 227 0.07 3.71 -0.02
N LEU A 228 -0.03 4.83 0.69
CA LEU A 228 0.13 6.18 0.17
C LEU A 228 1.50 6.34 -0.52
N GLU A 229 2.55 5.88 0.14
CA GLU A 229 3.92 5.92 -0.36
C GLU A 229 4.05 5.13 -1.67
N CYS A 230 3.74 3.82 -1.66
CA CYS A 230 3.90 2.98 -2.84
C CYS A 230 2.98 3.37 -4.00
N GLU A 231 1.75 3.80 -3.72
CA GLU A 231 0.72 4.02 -4.76
C GLU A 231 0.67 5.47 -5.24
N LEU A 232 1.24 6.44 -4.49
CA LEU A 232 1.27 7.85 -4.86
C LEU A 232 2.68 8.46 -4.80
N LEU A 233 3.34 8.47 -3.61
CA LEU A 233 4.54 9.28 -3.38
C LEU A 233 5.75 8.77 -4.14
N ASP A 234 5.99 7.45 -4.20
CA ASP A 234 7.08 6.83 -4.96
C ASP A 234 6.95 7.01 -6.47
N ARG A 235 5.75 7.34 -6.94
CA ARG A 235 5.40 7.40 -8.36
C ARG A 235 5.33 8.83 -8.90
N ARG A 236 5.38 9.82 -8.00
CA ARG A 236 5.24 11.22 -8.35
C ARG A 236 6.16 12.09 -7.48
N ARG A 237 6.85 13.02 -8.09
CA ARG A 237 7.63 14.06 -7.40
C ARG A 237 6.83 15.35 -7.39
N PHE A 238 6.72 15.99 -6.23
CA PHE A 238 5.98 17.23 -6.06
C PHE A 238 6.94 18.41 -6.02
N GLN A 239 6.66 19.44 -6.80
CA GLN A 239 7.45 20.68 -6.77
C GLN A 239 7.04 21.55 -5.58
N THR A 240 5.74 21.62 -5.29
CA THR A 240 5.19 22.46 -4.22
C THR A 240 4.33 21.66 -3.25
N GLN A 241 4.18 22.19 -2.03
CA GLN A 241 3.26 21.64 -1.04
C GLN A 241 1.80 21.72 -1.51
N ALA A 242 1.43 22.74 -2.29
CA ALA A 242 0.09 22.86 -2.86
C ALA A 242 -0.23 21.71 -3.82
N GLU A 243 0.72 21.34 -4.69
CA GLU A 243 0.59 20.18 -5.57
C GLU A 243 0.47 18.88 -4.79
N ALA A 244 1.31 18.67 -3.77
CA ALA A 244 1.24 17.50 -2.90
C ALA A 244 -0.11 17.43 -2.17
N ARG A 245 -0.61 18.55 -1.65
CA ARG A 245 -1.92 18.65 -0.98
C ARG A 245 -3.06 18.19 -1.88
N MET A 246 -3.11 18.67 -3.13
CA MET A 246 -4.13 18.28 -4.09
C MET A 246 -4.05 16.80 -4.47
N ALA A 247 -2.83 16.27 -4.64
CA ALA A 247 -2.64 14.87 -4.97
C ALA A 247 -3.07 13.94 -3.83
N VAL A 248 -2.74 14.27 -2.58
CA VAL A 248 -3.16 13.51 -1.38
C VAL A 248 -4.67 13.59 -1.18
N PHE A 249 -5.26 14.77 -1.35
CA PHE A 249 -6.72 14.93 -1.35
C PHE A 249 -7.39 13.99 -2.35
N ALA A 250 -6.96 14.05 -3.61
CA ALA A 250 -7.50 13.20 -4.67
C ALA A 250 -7.27 11.70 -4.39
N PHE A 251 -6.13 11.35 -3.77
CA PHE A 251 -5.86 9.98 -3.38
C PHE A 251 -6.80 9.51 -2.27
N ILE A 252 -6.99 10.27 -1.19
CA ILE A 252 -7.83 9.85 -0.06
C ILE A 252 -9.30 9.84 -0.46
N GLU A 253 -9.83 10.96 -0.98
CA GLU A 253 -11.27 11.13 -1.21
C GLU A 253 -11.73 10.59 -2.57
N GLY A 254 -10.88 10.65 -3.60
CA GLY A 254 -11.21 10.19 -4.93
C GLY A 254 -10.95 8.71 -5.18
N PHE A 255 -9.99 8.12 -4.46
CA PHE A 255 -9.55 6.76 -4.73
C PHE A 255 -9.54 5.85 -3.49
N TYR A 256 -8.79 6.18 -2.44
CA TYR A 256 -8.59 5.27 -1.30
C TYR A 256 -9.90 4.92 -0.60
N ASN A 257 -10.66 5.90 -0.17
CA ASN A 257 -11.91 5.69 0.55
C ASN A 257 -13.02 5.08 -0.33
N PRO A 258 -13.33 5.61 -1.54
CA PRO A 258 -14.47 5.15 -2.32
C PRO A 258 -14.19 3.93 -3.20
N ARG A 259 -12.95 3.74 -3.68
CA ARG A 259 -12.65 2.78 -4.75
C ARG A 259 -11.62 1.73 -4.39
N ARG A 260 -10.55 2.10 -3.64
CA ARG A 260 -9.41 1.21 -3.44
C ARG A 260 -9.82 -0.07 -2.73
N ARG A 261 -9.56 -1.22 -3.37
CA ARG A 261 -9.87 -2.54 -2.82
C ARG A 261 -8.87 -3.00 -1.77
N HIS A 262 -9.39 -3.49 -0.65
CA HIS A 262 -8.60 -4.00 0.47
C HIS A 262 -8.82 -5.50 0.64
N SER A 263 -7.75 -6.29 0.62
CA SER A 263 -7.84 -7.75 0.83
C SER A 263 -8.43 -8.11 2.19
N ALA A 264 -8.10 -7.34 3.22
CA ALA A 264 -8.65 -7.54 4.58
C ALA A 264 -10.17 -7.26 4.68
N LEU A 265 -10.73 -6.50 3.75
CA LEU A 265 -12.17 -6.19 3.65
C LEU A 265 -12.88 -7.05 2.60
N GLY A 266 -12.32 -8.23 2.23
CA GLY A 266 -12.87 -9.07 1.18
C GLY A 266 -12.84 -8.40 -0.20
N TYR A 267 -11.83 -7.59 -0.46
CA TYR A 267 -11.68 -6.78 -1.68
C TYR A 267 -12.78 -5.72 -1.89
N LEU A 268 -13.45 -5.28 -0.84
CA LEU A 268 -14.28 -4.08 -0.87
C LEU A 268 -13.43 -2.84 -0.61
N SER A 269 -13.90 -1.69 -1.09
CA SER A 269 -13.36 -0.40 -0.64
C SER A 269 -13.87 -0.07 0.77
N PRO A 270 -13.19 0.82 1.53
CA PRO A 270 -13.64 1.25 2.85
C PRO A 270 -15.11 1.68 2.89
N MET A 271 -15.53 2.54 1.97
CA MET A 271 -16.92 3.01 1.89
C MET A 271 -17.91 1.92 1.47
N ALA A 272 -17.52 1.02 0.55
CA ALA A 272 -18.37 -0.09 0.15
C ALA A 272 -18.56 -1.10 1.29
N PHE A 273 -17.51 -1.31 2.09
CA PHE A 273 -17.56 -2.19 3.27
C PHE A 273 -18.52 -1.64 4.33
N GLU A 274 -18.46 -0.34 4.65
CA GLU A 274 -19.41 0.31 5.58
C GLU A 274 -20.85 0.25 5.07
N ARG A 275 -21.08 0.56 3.79
CA ARG A 275 -22.42 0.46 3.17
C ARG A 275 -23.00 -0.94 3.29
N ARG A 276 -22.19 -1.96 2.98
CA ARG A 276 -22.62 -3.35 3.12
C ARG A 276 -22.99 -3.71 4.56
N HIS A 277 -22.19 -3.26 5.53
CA HIS A 277 -22.47 -3.48 6.96
C HIS A 277 -23.78 -2.80 7.37
N ALA A 278 -24.02 -1.56 6.96
CA ALA A 278 -25.25 -0.83 7.27
C ALA A 278 -26.50 -1.55 6.71
N ILE A 279 -26.46 -2.02 5.46
CA ILE A 279 -27.56 -2.79 4.86
C ILE A 279 -27.82 -4.09 5.63
N MET A 280 -26.79 -4.79 6.07
CA MET A 280 -26.96 -6.03 6.85
C MET A 280 -27.53 -5.75 8.24
N ALA A 281 -27.13 -4.65 8.88
CA ALA A 281 -27.68 -4.23 10.17
C ALA A 281 -29.19 -3.90 10.06
N GLN A 282 -29.58 -3.15 9.02
CA GLN A 282 -31.00 -2.84 8.75
C GLN A 282 -31.84 -4.12 8.52
N LYS A 283 -31.34 -5.07 7.72
CA LYS A 283 -32.05 -6.34 7.50
C LYS A 283 -32.26 -7.16 8.78
N ARG A 284 -31.30 -7.11 9.71
CA ARG A 284 -31.43 -7.77 11.02
C ARG A 284 -32.48 -7.12 11.92
N SER A 285 -32.61 -5.80 11.86
CA SER A 285 -33.61 -5.06 12.66
C SER A 285 -35.03 -5.19 12.12
N THR A 286 -35.22 -5.50 10.84
CA THR A 286 -36.54 -5.67 10.20
C THR A 286 -37.05 -7.11 10.24
N SER A 287 -36.20 -8.11 10.54
CA SER A 287 -36.63 -9.48 10.77
C SER A 287 -37.17 -9.60 12.19
N SER A 288 -38.51 -9.64 12.37
CA SER A 288 -39.18 -9.90 13.65
C SER A 288 -38.65 -11.16 14.34
N PRO A 289 -38.61 -11.19 15.71
CA PRO A 289 -38.19 -12.36 16.45
C PRO A 289 -39.33 -13.43 16.40
N GLY A 290 -39.38 -14.27 15.38
CA GLY A 290 -40.46 -15.27 15.25
C GLY A 290 -40.24 -16.39 14.26
N GLN A 291 -39.22 -16.37 13.42
CA GLN A 291 -38.88 -17.51 12.57
C GLN A 291 -37.39 -17.84 12.70
N PRO A 292 -37.03 -19.11 12.96
CA PRO A 292 -35.63 -19.52 12.89
C PRO A 292 -35.25 -19.49 11.41
N ASN A 293 -34.57 -18.41 11.00
CA ASN A 293 -33.98 -18.32 9.69
C ASN A 293 -32.87 -19.38 9.59
N HIS A 294 -33.11 -20.42 8.79
CA HIS A 294 -32.05 -21.14 8.09
C HIS A 294 -31.37 -20.17 7.11
N ALA A 295 -30.80 -19.10 7.62
CA ALA A 295 -29.89 -18.28 6.86
C ALA A 295 -28.63 -19.11 6.67
N ALA A 296 -28.39 -19.50 5.42
CA ALA A 296 -27.15 -20.07 5.00
C ALA A 296 -26.01 -19.24 5.62
N VAL A 297 -25.37 -19.83 6.60
CA VAL A 297 -24.07 -19.36 7.14
C VAL A 297 -23.16 -19.36 5.91
N LEU A 298 -22.94 -18.18 5.34
CA LEU A 298 -21.84 -18.00 4.40
C LEU A 298 -20.58 -18.34 5.19
N ALA A 299 -20.10 -19.56 5.02
CA ALA A 299 -18.88 -20.05 5.60
C ALA A 299 -17.79 -18.99 5.35
N PRO A 300 -16.99 -18.66 6.36
CA PRO A 300 -15.84 -17.80 6.15
C PRO A 300 -15.02 -18.46 5.03
N ILE A 301 -14.69 -17.69 4.00
CA ILE A 301 -13.78 -18.14 2.95
C ILE A 301 -12.52 -18.56 3.69
N LYS A 302 -12.32 -19.84 3.85
CA LYS A 302 -11.11 -20.43 4.43
C LYS A 302 -9.98 -19.98 3.51
N HIS A 303 -9.27 -18.94 3.88
CA HIS A 303 -7.96 -18.67 3.34
C HIS A 303 -7.12 -19.89 3.70
N LYS A 304 -6.86 -20.75 2.72
CA LYS A 304 -5.76 -21.70 2.86
C LYS A 304 -4.53 -20.85 3.18
N PRO A 305 -3.87 -21.08 4.32
CA PRO A 305 -2.60 -20.41 4.56
C PRO A 305 -1.71 -20.73 3.36
N SER A 306 -1.10 -19.71 2.79
CA SER A 306 -0.05 -19.88 1.79
C SER A 306 0.97 -20.84 2.44
N ARG A 307 1.20 -21.99 1.81
CA ARG A 307 2.23 -22.93 2.25
C ARG A 307 3.47 -22.11 2.54
N ALA A 308 3.84 -22.02 3.80
CA ALA A 308 5.15 -21.53 4.20
C ALA A 308 6.17 -22.32 3.39
N ARG A 309 6.94 -21.65 2.55
CA ARG A 309 8.06 -22.25 1.85
C ARG A 309 8.99 -22.77 2.93
N ASN A 310 9.16 -24.08 2.94
CA ASN A 310 10.07 -24.80 3.82
C ASN A 310 11.45 -24.13 3.77
N PRO A 311 12.02 -23.66 4.89
CA PRO A 311 13.30 -22.94 4.88
C PRO A 311 14.51 -23.79 4.47
N ARG A 312 14.33 -25.08 4.25
CA ARG A 312 15.44 -26.03 3.98
C ARG A 312 15.94 -26.09 2.53
N VAL A 313 15.39 -25.30 1.59
CA VAL A 313 15.84 -25.34 0.18
C VAL A 313 16.69 -24.12 -0.21
N LEU A 314 16.90 -23.14 0.67
CA LEU A 314 17.68 -21.93 0.36
C LEU A 314 19.17 -22.01 0.74
N ASP A 315 19.63 -23.11 1.35
CA ASP A 315 21.01 -23.22 1.85
C ASP A 315 22.01 -23.84 0.85
N ARG A 316 21.54 -24.39 -0.28
CA ARG A 316 22.45 -24.97 -1.29
C ARG A 316 22.93 -24.01 -2.37
N ASP A 317 22.17 -22.91 -2.63
CA ASP A 317 22.57 -21.93 -3.65
C ASP A 317 23.44 -20.78 -3.10
N CYS A 318 23.45 -20.59 -1.77
CA CYS A 318 24.32 -19.57 -1.14
C CYS A 318 25.78 -20.10 -0.99
N ALA A 319 25.95 -21.38 -0.71
CA ALA A 319 27.28 -21.99 -0.58
C ALA A 319 28.05 -22.06 -1.93
N ARG A 320 27.33 -22.16 -3.05
CA ARG A 320 27.94 -22.21 -4.38
C ARG A 320 28.36 -20.84 -4.95
N ARG A 321 27.88 -19.74 -4.37
CA ARG A 321 28.29 -18.38 -4.77
C ARG A 321 29.44 -17.82 -3.93
N GLN A 322 29.72 -18.40 -2.77
CA GLN A 322 30.85 -17.99 -1.94
C GLN A 322 32.15 -18.70 -2.35
N SER A 323 32.09 -19.91 -2.90
CA SER A 323 33.28 -20.63 -3.37
C SER A 323 33.88 -20.12 -4.70
N LEU A 324 33.16 -19.29 -5.43
CA LEU A 324 33.60 -18.66 -6.68
C LEU A 324 34.21 -17.25 -6.49
N ARG A 325 34.29 -16.74 -5.25
CA ARG A 325 34.91 -15.44 -4.94
C ARG A 325 36.21 -15.54 -4.17
N MET A 326 36.64 -16.73 -3.75
CA MET A 326 37.94 -16.96 -3.03
C MET A 326 39.03 -17.57 -3.87
N GLY A 327 38.97 -17.49 -5.18
CA GLY A 327 39.95 -18.10 -6.07
C GLY A 327 40.58 -17.14 -7.08
N ARG A 328 40.92 -15.91 -6.67
CA ARG A 328 41.86 -15.04 -7.40
C ARG A 328 42.28 -13.92 -6.47
N ASP A 329 43.40 -14.11 -5.81
CA ASP A 329 44.43 -13.12 -5.49
C ASP A 329 45.45 -13.80 -4.58
N GLU A 330 46.37 -14.50 -5.22
CA GLU A 330 47.74 -14.74 -4.67
C GLU A 330 48.71 -14.25 -5.75
N GLY A 331 49.48 -13.25 -5.41
CA GLY A 331 50.62 -12.88 -6.22
C GLY A 331 51.18 -11.49 -6.00
N THR A 332 52.19 -11.41 -5.14
CA THR A 332 53.37 -10.51 -5.16
C THR A 332 53.23 -9.05 -4.70
N GLY A 333 53.81 -8.73 -3.56
CA GLY A 333 55.12 -8.01 -3.56
C GLY A 333 55.09 -6.68 -2.84
N SER A 334 55.59 -6.69 -1.60
CA SER A 334 56.58 -5.80 -0.95
C SER A 334 56.46 -4.29 -0.94
N ALA A 335 56.82 -3.76 0.25
CA ALA A 335 57.43 -2.47 0.63
C ALA A 335 56.49 -1.29 0.91
N GLY A 336 56.19 -0.93 2.14
CA GLY A 336 57.08 -0.06 2.95
C GLY A 336 56.64 1.40 2.84
N ALA A 337 56.05 1.95 3.91
CA ALA A 337 56.41 3.20 4.52
C ALA A 337 55.33 3.71 5.51
N GLU A 338 55.81 4.04 6.64
CA GLU A 338 55.13 4.58 7.83
C GLU A 338 54.61 6.05 7.68
N PRO A 339 53.99 6.57 8.75
CA PRO A 339 53.01 7.67 8.66
C PRO A 339 53.63 9.05 8.88
N ARG A 340 52.95 10.11 8.43
CA ARG A 340 53.26 11.50 8.88
C ARG A 340 52.02 12.20 9.41
N ASN A 341 52.11 12.52 10.71
CA ASN A 341 51.49 13.64 11.41
C ASN A 341 51.80 14.97 10.76
N CYS A 342 50.88 15.94 10.84
CA CYS A 342 51.05 17.37 11.07
C CYS A 342 49.64 17.99 11.15
N ILE A 343 49.14 18.40 12.33
CA ILE A 343 49.36 19.62 13.10
C ILE A 343 48.64 20.85 12.49
N ASP A 344 47.68 21.30 13.27
CA ASP A 344 47.12 22.63 13.56
C ASP A 344 47.41 23.82 12.62
N LYS A 345 46.37 24.59 12.37
CA LYS A 345 46.35 26.03 12.59
C LYS A 345 44.93 26.60 12.70
N GLU A 346 44.67 27.18 13.88
CA GLU A 346 43.73 28.25 14.16
C GLU A 346 44.07 29.51 13.33
N ASP A 347 43.05 30.32 13.04
CA ASP A 347 43.00 31.82 13.02
C ASP A 347 41.57 32.18 12.61
N ASP A 348 40.73 32.64 13.49
CA ASP A 348 40.47 33.98 14.06
C ASP A 348 40.20 35.08 13.00
N ALA A 349 38.93 35.52 12.92
CA ALA A 349 38.53 36.91 12.77
C ALA A 349 37.01 37.11 12.68
N THR A 350 36.54 37.82 13.66
CA THR A 350 35.21 38.45 13.81
C THR A 350 35.13 39.78 13.03
N PRO A 351 34.12 40.67 13.18
CA PRO A 351 32.90 40.74 12.31
C PRO A 351 32.82 42.12 11.61
N HIS A 352 31.96 42.27 10.63
CA HIS A 352 31.50 43.62 10.22
C HIS A 352 29.99 43.66 10.06
N GLN A 353 29.39 44.50 10.92
CA GLN A 353 28.09 45.17 10.74
C GLN A 353 28.09 46.03 9.47
N LEU A 354 26.91 46.25 8.93
CA LEU A 354 26.26 47.48 8.47
C LEU A 354 25.40 47.26 7.23
N HIS A 355 24.24 47.47 7.31
CA HIS A 355 23.07 48.23 6.89
C HIS A 355 21.84 47.38 6.64
#